data_0a59159e32780b8aacbfd5e565c4ba3a
#
_entry.id   0a59159e32780b8aacbfd5e565c4ba3a
#
_cell.length_a   1.000
_cell.length_b   1.000
_cell.length_c   1.000
_cell.angle_alpha   90.00
_cell.angle_beta   90.00
_cell.angle_gamma   90.00
#
_symmetry.space_group_name_H-M   'P 1'
#
loop_
_entity.id
_entity.type
_entity.pdbx_description
1 polymer ?
#
loop_
_entity_poly.entity_id
_entity_poly.type
_entity_poly.pdbx_seq_one_letter_code
_entity_poly.pdbx_strand_id
1 'polypeptide(L)'
;MYDVTSIQNLKKDVLYFVAKASFEGTLEEERDLIPEKMIEGPEPTFRCCIYKEREIVRQRIRLAEGKAPGAEDDGNIVQVIKSACADCPISSYVVTNNCQNCLGKDCIKACRFGAIEPGHTRSRIDPQKCKECGMCAKACPYNAIAHVSRPCKDSCPVDAISYDEYGVSVIDEEKCIRCGQCAAKCPFGAIGTKTWITNVI
;
A
#
# COMPACT_ATOMS: atom_id res chain seq x y z
N MET A 1 24.87 -7.24 6.60
CA MET A 1 23.80 -7.12 5.56
C MET A 1 22.47 -7.05 6.30
N TYR A 2 21.73 -5.95 6.11
CA TYR A 2 20.41 -5.80 6.73
C TYR A 2 19.38 -6.61 5.95
N ASP A 3 18.53 -7.35 6.69
CA ASP A 3 17.47 -8.15 6.08
C ASP A 3 16.22 -7.28 5.85
N VAL A 4 16.17 -6.65 4.68
CA VAL A 4 15.03 -5.82 4.26
C VAL A 4 13.92 -6.62 3.57
N THR A 5 14.00 -7.94 3.56
CA THR A 5 13.01 -8.81 2.91
C THR A 5 11.71 -8.91 3.72
N SER A 6 11.74 -8.59 5.02
CA SER A 6 10.58 -8.56 5.90
C SER A 6 10.22 -7.13 6.28
N ILE A 7 8.91 -6.79 6.20
CA ILE A 7 8.40 -5.48 6.63
C ILE A 7 8.73 -5.21 8.10
N GLN A 8 8.74 -6.25 8.93
CA GLN A 8 9.03 -6.12 10.36
C GLN A 8 10.50 -5.81 10.60
N ASN A 9 11.40 -6.49 9.87
CA ASN A 9 12.82 -6.22 9.94
C ASN A 9 13.13 -4.81 9.43
N LEU A 10 12.56 -4.41 8.28
CA LEU A 10 12.70 -3.06 7.76
C LEU A 10 12.27 -1.99 8.78
N LYS A 11 11.13 -2.18 9.46
CA LYS A 11 10.67 -1.27 10.52
C LYS A 11 11.63 -1.22 11.71
N LYS A 12 12.09 -2.38 12.15
CA LYS A 12 13.04 -2.52 13.27
C LYS A 12 14.35 -1.83 12.96
N ASP A 13 14.90 -2.06 11.77
CA ASP A 13 16.19 -1.52 11.36
C ASP A 13 16.12 0.01 11.22
N VAL A 14 15.05 0.57 10.66
CA VAL A 14 14.84 2.02 10.63
C VAL A 14 14.82 2.60 12.04
N LEU A 15 14.05 1.99 12.95
CA LEU A 15 13.99 2.45 14.36
C LEU A 15 15.34 2.36 15.04
N TYR A 16 16.10 1.30 14.80
CA TYR A 16 17.44 1.13 15.33
C TYR A 16 18.40 2.24 14.88
N PHE A 17 18.43 2.52 13.56
CA PHE A 17 19.30 3.57 13.03
C PHE A 17 18.92 4.96 13.55
N VAL A 18 17.62 5.27 13.58
CA VAL A 18 17.14 6.56 14.09
C VAL A 18 17.47 6.71 15.58
N ALA A 19 17.21 5.68 16.38
CA ALA A 19 17.51 5.69 17.81
C ALA A 19 19.02 5.85 18.06
N LYS A 20 19.85 5.10 17.34
CA LYS A 20 21.31 5.17 17.45
C LYS A 20 21.82 6.58 17.13
N ALA A 21 21.45 7.12 15.96
CA ALA A 21 21.87 8.45 15.53
C ALA A 21 21.35 9.55 16.47
N SER A 22 20.14 9.38 17.03
CA SER A 22 19.57 10.30 18.02
C SER A 22 20.37 10.28 19.32
N PHE A 23 20.74 9.08 19.81
CA PHE A 23 21.53 8.91 21.02
C PHE A 23 22.95 9.48 20.86
N GLU A 24 23.55 9.34 19.67
CA GLU A 24 24.86 9.87 19.32
C GLU A 24 24.85 11.38 19.00
N GLY A 25 23.65 12.00 18.88
CA GLY A 25 23.47 13.41 18.53
C GLY A 25 23.75 13.74 17.06
N THR A 26 23.84 12.73 16.18
CA THR A 26 24.22 12.84 14.76
C THR A 26 23.02 12.74 13.80
N LEU A 27 21.79 12.66 14.31
CA LEU A 27 20.60 12.36 13.50
C LEU A 27 20.39 13.35 12.34
N GLU A 28 20.64 14.65 12.56
CA GLU A 28 20.45 15.67 11.53
C GLU A 28 21.41 15.47 10.34
N GLU A 29 22.64 15.01 10.62
CA GLU A 29 23.67 14.78 9.59
C GLU A 29 23.48 13.40 8.91
N GLU A 30 23.04 12.40 9.69
CA GLU A 30 22.92 11.03 9.20
C GLU A 30 21.57 10.70 8.56
N ARG A 31 20.53 11.49 8.82
CA ARG A 31 19.16 11.22 8.35
C ARG A 31 19.09 10.86 6.87
N ASP A 32 19.76 11.62 6.01
CA ASP A 32 19.73 11.41 4.56
C ASP A 32 20.68 10.27 4.09
N LEU A 33 21.63 9.87 4.94
CA LEU A 33 22.56 8.78 4.67
C LEU A 33 22.01 7.40 5.10
N ILE A 34 21.12 7.35 6.09
CA ILE A 34 20.52 6.09 6.58
C ILE A 34 19.89 5.27 5.45
N PRO A 35 19.08 5.85 4.53
CA PRO A 35 18.50 5.07 3.41
C PRO A 35 19.57 4.41 2.52
N GLU A 36 20.71 5.04 2.33
CA GLU A 36 21.81 4.50 1.54
C GLU A 36 22.58 3.42 2.30
N LYS A 37 22.79 3.60 3.60
CA LYS A 37 23.40 2.60 4.48
C LYS A 37 22.53 1.32 4.59
N MET A 38 21.20 1.46 4.56
CA MET A 38 20.27 0.32 4.62
C MET A 38 20.11 -0.37 3.27
N ILE A 39 20.13 0.39 2.18
CA ILE A 39 19.91 -0.07 0.81
C ILE A 39 21.13 0.34 -0.03
N GLU A 40 22.16 -0.48 0.02
CA GLU A 40 23.45 -0.19 -0.62
C GLU A 40 23.36 -0.17 -2.15
N GLY A 41 22.57 -1.06 -2.75
CA GLY A 41 22.38 -1.14 -4.20
C GLY A 41 23.51 -1.87 -4.91
N PRO A 42 23.59 -1.85 -6.26
CA PRO A 42 22.72 -1.10 -7.18
C PRO A 42 21.36 -1.74 -7.46
N GLU A 43 21.18 -3.02 -7.09
CA GLU A 43 19.94 -3.76 -7.38
C GLU A 43 18.88 -3.56 -6.30
N PRO A 44 17.61 -3.37 -6.70
CA PRO A 44 16.52 -3.26 -5.76
C PRO A 44 16.21 -4.61 -5.09
N THR A 45 15.76 -4.57 -3.84
CA THR A 45 15.49 -5.79 -3.05
C THR A 45 14.00 -6.10 -2.97
N PHE A 46 13.14 -5.10 -2.76
CA PHE A 46 11.70 -5.31 -2.48
C PHE A 46 10.77 -4.39 -3.30
N ARG A 47 11.31 -3.50 -4.15
CA ARG A 47 10.55 -2.61 -5.04
C ARG A 47 11.14 -2.58 -6.44
N CYS A 48 10.49 -1.83 -7.34
CA CYS A 48 10.87 -1.72 -8.75
C CYS A 48 12.23 -1.06 -8.97
N CYS A 49 12.69 -0.24 -8.03
CA CYS A 49 14.00 0.41 -8.12
C CYS A 49 14.51 0.86 -6.74
N ILE A 50 15.83 0.99 -6.64
CA ILE A 50 16.54 1.40 -5.43
C ILE A 50 16.11 2.78 -4.92
N TYR A 51 15.81 3.73 -5.81
CA TYR A 51 15.37 5.08 -5.43
C TYR A 51 14.04 5.05 -4.69
N LYS A 52 13.10 4.20 -5.13
CA LYS A 52 11.81 4.02 -4.47
C LYS A 52 11.98 3.34 -3.11
N GLU A 53 12.87 2.37 -2.99
CA GLU A 53 13.18 1.72 -1.72
C GLU A 53 13.76 2.70 -0.71
N ARG A 54 14.75 3.50 -1.13
CA ARG A 54 15.37 4.54 -0.29
C ARG A 54 14.36 5.61 0.12
N GLU A 55 13.45 5.99 -0.78
CA GLU A 55 12.38 6.95 -0.45
C GLU A 55 11.40 6.38 0.59
N ILE A 56 11.05 5.10 0.50
CA ILE A 56 10.23 4.42 1.51
C ILE A 56 10.93 4.44 2.87
N VAL A 57 12.24 4.18 2.91
CA VAL A 57 13.04 4.26 4.15
C VAL A 57 13.04 5.69 4.68
N ARG A 58 13.26 6.70 3.84
CA ARG A 58 13.25 8.13 4.23
C ARG A 58 11.91 8.53 4.86
N GLN A 59 10.79 8.13 4.26
CA GLN A 59 9.47 8.38 4.82
C GLN A 59 9.24 7.66 6.16
N ARG A 60 9.83 6.48 6.35
CA ARG A 60 9.78 5.77 7.65
C ARG A 60 10.62 6.44 8.72
N ILE A 61 11.77 7.01 8.37
CA ILE A 61 12.59 7.80 9.30
C ILE A 61 11.77 8.97 9.84
N ARG A 62 11.03 9.67 8.97
CA ARG A 62 10.13 10.76 9.40
C ARG A 62 9.07 10.27 10.38
N LEU A 63 8.48 9.10 10.15
CA LEU A 63 7.53 8.49 11.10
C LEU A 63 8.20 8.16 12.45
N ALA A 64 9.45 7.71 12.44
CA ALA A 64 10.22 7.44 13.66
C ALA A 64 10.48 8.72 14.46
N GLU A 65 10.66 9.85 13.79
CA GLU A 65 10.78 11.18 14.42
C GLU A 65 9.43 11.78 14.85
N GLY A 66 8.30 11.09 14.64
CA GLY A 66 6.96 11.61 14.95
C GLY A 66 6.39 12.56 13.89
N LYS A 67 7.04 12.67 12.73
CA LYS A 67 6.63 13.53 11.61
C LYS A 67 5.78 12.76 10.60
N ALA A 68 4.97 13.46 9.80
CA ALA A 68 4.28 12.85 8.67
C ALA A 68 5.29 12.37 7.60
N PRO A 69 4.98 11.32 6.83
CA PRO A 69 5.87 10.83 5.77
C PRO A 69 6.02 11.85 4.62
N GLY A 70 4.98 12.64 4.35
CA GLY A 70 4.98 13.73 3.37
C GLY A 70 5.31 15.11 3.96
N ALA A 71 5.12 16.14 3.15
CA ALA A 71 5.35 17.53 3.56
C ALA A 71 4.24 18.05 4.50
N GLU A 72 3.00 17.60 4.29
CA GLU A 72 1.83 17.99 5.08
C GLU A 72 1.60 16.98 6.20
N ASP A 73 1.35 17.49 7.39
CA ASP A 73 0.98 16.69 8.56
C ASP A 73 -0.51 16.90 8.86
N ASP A 74 -1.29 15.84 8.71
CA ASP A 74 -2.72 15.81 8.99
C ASP A 74 -3.04 15.57 10.48
N GLY A 75 -2.03 15.53 11.33
CA GLY A 75 -2.19 15.28 12.78
C GLY A 75 -2.45 13.81 13.14
N ASN A 76 -2.78 12.95 12.19
CA ASN A 76 -3.07 11.55 12.44
C ASN A 76 -1.80 10.78 12.88
N ILE A 77 -1.95 9.90 13.87
CA ILE A 77 -0.86 9.02 14.32
C ILE A 77 -0.59 7.91 13.30
N VAL A 78 -1.66 7.40 12.67
CA VAL A 78 -1.57 6.37 11.64
C VAL A 78 -1.43 7.05 10.28
N GLN A 79 -0.32 6.83 9.62
CA GLN A 79 0.08 7.51 8.40
C GLN A 79 0.26 6.56 7.23
N VAL A 80 0.08 7.06 6.00
CA VAL A 80 0.28 6.31 4.77
C VAL A 80 1.55 6.78 4.06
N ILE A 81 2.48 5.86 3.84
CA ILE A 81 3.68 6.04 3.01
C ILE A 81 3.23 5.94 1.55
N LYS A 82 3.01 7.08 0.90
CA LYS A 82 2.45 7.15 -0.47
C LYS A 82 3.30 6.36 -1.48
N SER A 83 4.62 6.48 -1.40
CA SER A 83 5.57 5.77 -2.26
C SER A 83 5.45 4.24 -2.18
N ALA A 84 5.07 3.70 -1.02
CA ALA A 84 4.83 2.27 -0.82
C ALA A 84 3.41 1.85 -1.20
N CYS A 85 2.42 2.73 -1.01
CA CYS A 85 1.00 2.45 -1.27
C CYS A 85 0.67 2.44 -2.77
N ALA A 86 1.38 3.22 -3.58
CA ALA A 86 1.12 3.38 -5.01
C ALA A 86 1.19 2.07 -5.84
N ASP A 87 1.87 1.03 -5.34
CA ASP A 87 1.97 -0.27 -6.01
C ASP A 87 0.82 -1.23 -5.67
N CYS A 88 -0.02 -0.87 -4.72
CA CYS A 88 -1.14 -1.70 -4.34
C CYS A 88 -2.26 -1.61 -5.40
N PRO A 89 -2.80 -2.74 -5.90
CA PRO A 89 -3.86 -2.68 -6.88
C PRO A 89 -5.10 -2.00 -6.30
N ILE A 90 -5.83 -1.25 -7.14
CA ILE A 90 -7.11 -0.67 -6.75
C ILE A 90 -8.10 -1.82 -6.49
N SER A 91 -8.84 -1.73 -5.39
CA SER A 91 -9.89 -2.69 -5.07
C SER A 91 -10.93 -2.72 -6.19
N SER A 92 -11.12 -3.86 -6.82
CA SER A 92 -12.09 -4.04 -7.91
C SER A 92 -12.15 -5.50 -8.36
N TYR A 93 -13.11 -5.83 -9.22
CA TYR A 93 -13.10 -7.08 -9.97
C TYR A 93 -12.16 -6.97 -11.17
N VAL A 94 -11.28 -7.96 -11.34
CA VAL A 94 -10.33 -8.04 -12.46
C VAL A 94 -10.50 -9.33 -13.22
N VAL A 95 -10.32 -9.27 -14.55
CA VAL A 95 -10.31 -10.46 -15.40
C VAL A 95 -8.90 -11.03 -15.42
N THR A 96 -8.75 -12.25 -14.93
CA THR A 96 -7.47 -12.97 -14.85
C THR A 96 -7.12 -13.66 -16.16
N ASN A 97 -5.95 -14.26 -16.24
CA ASN A 97 -5.48 -15.03 -17.39
C ASN A 97 -6.28 -16.33 -17.64
N ASN A 98 -7.13 -16.76 -16.68
CA ASN A 98 -8.03 -17.90 -16.87
C ASN A 98 -9.17 -17.60 -17.85
N CYS A 99 -9.32 -16.36 -18.30
CA CYS A 99 -10.34 -15.98 -19.25
C CYS A 99 -10.11 -16.61 -20.62
N GLN A 100 -11.04 -17.49 -21.05
CA GLN A 100 -10.99 -18.17 -22.35
C GLN A 100 -11.59 -17.35 -23.48
N ASN A 101 -11.93 -16.09 -23.26
CA ASN A 101 -12.60 -15.23 -24.25
C ASN A 101 -13.80 -15.91 -24.90
N CYS A 102 -14.59 -16.66 -24.13
CA CYS A 102 -15.67 -17.52 -24.59
C CYS A 102 -16.73 -16.78 -25.40
N LEU A 103 -17.40 -17.50 -26.31
CA LEU A 103 -18.44 -16.94 -27.17
C LEU A 103 -19.70 -16.52 -26.36
N GLY A 104 -20.02 -17.23 -25.29
CA GLY A 104 -21.20 -16.97 -24.46
C GLY A 104 -21.20 -15.60 -23.80
N LYS A 105 -20.01 -15.09 -23.40
CA LYS A 105 -19.85 -13.77 -22.78
C LYS A 105 -20.82 -13.52 -21.62
N ASP A 106 -21.11 -14.54 -20.81
CA ASP A 106 -22.10 -14.45 -19.74
C ASP A 106 -21.73 -13.41 -18.68
N CYS A 107 -20.43 -13.16 -18.47
CA CYS A 107 -19.96 -12.07 -17.61
C CYS A 107 -20.41 -10.67 -18.11
N ILE A 108 -20.42 -10.46 -19.43
CA ILE A 108 -20.87 -9.20 -20.03
C ILE A 108 -22.38 -9.07 -19.86
N LYS A 109 -23.14 -10.12 -20.18
CA LYS A 109 -24.60 -10.16 -20.04
C LYS A 109 -25.05 -9.95 -18.60
N ALA A 110 -24.30 -10.47 -17.63
CA ALA A 110 -24.59 -10.34 -16.21
C ALA A 110 -24.30 -8.92 -15.67
N CYS A 111 -23.54 -8.11 -16.39
CA CYS A 111 -23.17 -6.77 -15.93
C CYS A 111 -24.25 -5.74 -16.25
N ARG A 112 -25.09 -5.40 -15.28
CA ARG A 112 -26.16 -4.38 -15.42
C ARG A 112 -25.64 -2.95 -15.64
N PHE A 113 -24.36 -2.71 -15.33
CA PHE A 113 -23.73 -1.39 -15.39
C PHE A 113 -22.92 -1.19 -16.67
N GLY A 114 -22.88 -2.18 -17.57
CA GLY A 114 -22.09 -2.11 -18.79
C GLY A 114 -20.59 -1.91 -18.55
N ALA A 115 -20.10 -2.35 -17.40
CA ALA A 115 -18.70 -2.16 -17.02
C ALA A 115 -17.76 -3.20 -17.64
N ILE A 116 -18.26 -4.18 -18.39
CA ILE A 116 -17.45 -5.25 -18.98
C ILE A 116 -17.53 -5.18 -20.48
N GLU A 117 -16.37 -5.11 -21.11
CA GLU A 117 -16.21 -5.03 -22.55
C GLU A 117 -15.42 -6.24 -23.08
N PRO A 118 -15.73 -6.73 -24.29
CA PRO A 118 -14.93 -7.76 -24.92
C PRO A 118 -13.55 -7.19 -25.31
N GLY A 119 -12.50 -7.95 -25.10
CA GLY A 119 -11.16 -7.65 -25.60
C GLY A 119 -10.69 -8.72 -26.60
N HIS A 120 -9.52 -8.54 -27.18
CA HIS A 120 -8.95 -9.49 -28.17
C HIS A 120 -8.65 -10.85 -27.54
N THR A 121 -8.00 -10.89 -26.39
CA THR A 121 -7.59 -12.11 -25.69
C THR A 121 -8.46 -12.42 -24.49
N ARG A 122 -9.00 -11.40 -23.82
CA ARG A 122 -9.85 -11.51 -22.63
C ARG A 122 -10.75 -10.31 -22.50
N SER A 123 -11.88 -10.46 -21.81
CA SER A 123 -12.75 -9.34 -21.45
C SER A 123 -12.01 -8.37 -20.53
N ARG A 124 -12.46 -7.11 -20.50
CA ARG A 124 -11.93 -6.06 -19.62
C ARG A 124 -13.05 -5.50 -18.75
N ILE A 125 -12.72 -5.13 -17.54
CA ILE A 125 -13.63 -4.45 -16.63
C ILE A 125 -13.15 -3.00 -16.48
N ASP A 126 -14.07 -2.07 -16.73
CA ASP A 126 -13.86 -0.65 -16.49
C ASP A 126 -14.07 -0.36 -15.01
N PRO A 127 -13.03 0.02 -14.25
CA PRO A 127 -13.14 0.25 -12.82
C PRO A 127 -14.02 1.45 -12.47
N GLN A 128 -14.16 2.43 -13.37
CA GLN A 128 -15.01 3.61 -13.11
C GLN A 128 -16.51 3.27 -13.21
N LYS A 129 -16.88 2.36 -14.09
CA LYS A 129 -18.27 1.88 -14.25
C LYS A 129 -18.61 0.75 -13.28
N CYS A 130 -17.60 0.02 -12.75
CA CYS A 130 -17.79 -1.14 -11.90
C CYS A 130 -18.36 -0.74 -10.54
N LYS A 131 -19.47 -1.36 -10.14
CA LYS A 131 -20.10 -1.19 -8.81
C LYS A 131 -19.78 -2.36 -7.86
N GLU A 132 -18.78 -3.15 -8.17
CA GLU A 132 -18.27 -4.25 -7.33
C GLU A 132 -19.33 -5.26 -6.86
N CYS A 133 -20.42 -5.42 -7.63
CA CYS A 133 -21.55 -6.29 -7.24
C CYS A 133 -21.28 -7.81 -7.38
N GLY A 134 -20.20 -8.22 -8.02
CA GLY A 134 -19.77 -9.62 -8.15
C GLY A 134 -20.57 -10.49 -9.11
N MET A 135 -21.61 -9.98 -9.79
CA MET A 135 -22.47 -10.79 -10.68
C MET A 135 -21.69 -11.41 -11.83
N CYS A 136 -20.70 -10.67 -12.37
CA CYS A 136 -19.86 -11.17 -13.46
C CYS A 136 -18.96 -12.34 -13.02
N ALA A 137 -18.45 -12.31 -11.81
CA ALA A 137 -17.63 -13.39 -11.27
C ALA A 137 -18.47 -14.67 -11.08
N LYS A 138 -19.70 -14.53 -10.58
CA LYS A 138 -20.66 -15.67 -10.43
C LYS A 138 -21.09 -16.25 -11.76
N ALA A 139 -21.20 -15.41 -12.82
CA ALA A 139 -21.63 -15.84 -14.13
C ALA A 139 -20.49 -16.48 -14.97
N CYS A 140 -19.22 -16.34 -14.55
CA CYS A 140 -18.11 -16.86 -15.30
C CYS A 140 -17.89 -18.36 -15.04
N PRO A 141 -18.07 -19.26 -16.03
CA PRO A 141 -17.89 -20.70 -15.83
C PRO A 141 -16.42 -21.11 -15.60
N TYR A 142 -15.48 -20.23 -15.93
CA TYR A 142 -14.04 -20.48 -15.80
C TYR A 142 -13.44 -19.86 -14.53
N ASN A 143 -14.25 -19.24 -13.66
CA ASN A 143 -13.76 -18.49 -12.48
C ASN A 143 -12.64 -17.49 -12.84
N ALA A 144 -12.75 -16.88 -14.02
CA ALA A 144 -11.73 -16.00 -14.55
C ALA A 144 -11.84 -14.55 -14.05
N ILE A 145 -12.80 -14.26 -13.20
CA ILE A 145 -13.00 -12.91 -12.64
C ILE A 145 -12.80 -12.98 -11.13
N ALA A 146 -11.75 -12.35 -10.66
CA ALA A 146 -11.38 -12.31 -9.25
C ALA A 146 -11.71 -10.95 -8.65
N HIS A 147 -12.16 -10.93 -7.39
CA HIS A 147 -12.24 -9.73 -6.58
C HIS A 147 -10.87 -9.48 -5.93
N VAL A 148 -10.30 -8.32 -6.20
CA VAL A 148 -9.04 -7.88 -5.61
C VAL A 148 -9.37 -6.78 -4.61
N SER A 149 -9.32 -7.11 -3.34
CA SER A 149 -9.52 -6.16 -2.25
C SER A 149 -8.19 -5.71 -1.65
N ARG A 150 -8.21 -4.53 -1.02
CA ARG A 150 -7.04 -4.05 -0.28
C ARG A 150 -7.14 -4.48 1.18
N PRO A 151 -6.16 -5.25 1.66
CA PRO A 151 -6.21 -5.78 3.03
C PRO A 151 -6.34 -4.70 4.11
N CYS A 152 -5.83 -3.49 3.87
CA CYS A 152 -5.96 -2.37 4.81
C CYS A 152 -7.41 -1.91 4.98
N LYS A 153 -8.18 -1.82 3.87
CA LYS A 153 -9.59 -1.43 3.91
C LYS A 153 -10.44 -2.52 4.53
N ASP A 154 -10.25 -3.77 4.09
CA ASP A 154 -11.02 -4.92 4.59
C ASP A 154 -10.82 -5.16 6.10
N SER A 155 -9.64 -4.78 6.63
CA SER A 155 -9.33 -4.92 8.05
C SER A 155 -9.78 -3.75 8.92
N CYS A 156 -10.31 -2.66 8.33
CA CYS A 156 -10.71 -1.50 9.08
C CYS A 156 -12.11 -1.66 9.66
N PRO A 157 -12.27 -1.79 11.00
CA PRO A 157 -13.58 -2.07 11.60
C PRO A 157 -14.55 -0.90 11.54
N VAL A 158 -14.05 0.31 11.25
CA VAL A 158 -14.84 1.56 11.20
C VAL A 158 -14.87 2.17 9.80
N ASP A 159 -14.41 1.45 8.77
CA ASP A 159 -14.35 1.89 7.37
C ASP A 159 -13.75 3.30 7.19
N ALA A 160 -12.68 3.58 7.94
CA ALA A 160 -11.96 4.86 7.89
C ALA A 160 -10.99 4.99 6.71
N ILE A 161 -10.93 4.01 5.79
CA ILE A 161 -9.98 4.00 4.68
C ILE A 161 -10.68 4.20 3.36
N SER A 162 -10.35 5.28 2.69
CA SER A 162 -10.73 5.64 1.33
C SER A 162 -9.50 5.68 0.41
N TYR A 163 -9.68 6.10 -0.83
CA TYR A 163 -8.62 6.23 -1.82
C TYR A 163 -8.70 7.60 -2.49
N ASP A 164 -7.55 8.19 -2.77
CA ASP A 164 -7.45 9.40 -3.58
C ASP A 164 -7.58 9.09 -5.08
N GLU A 165 -7.48 10.12 -5.92
CA GLU A 165 -7.55 10.01 -7.39
C GLU A 165 -6.44 9.14 -8.01
N TYR A 166 -5.32 8.97 -7.31
CA TYR A 166 -4.19 8.12 -7.71
C TYR A 166 -4.30 6.71 -7.14
N GLY A 167 -5.37 6.42 -6.41
CA GLY A 167 -5.59 5.13 -5.77
C GLY A 167 -4.73 4.91 -4.51
N VAL A 168 -4.12 5.93 -3.96
CA VAL A 168 -3.41 5.85 -2.68
C VAL A 168 -4.41 5.86 -1.53
N SER A 169 -4.17 5.04 -0.51
CA SER A 169 -5.06 5.00 0.67
C SER A 169 -5.00 6.32 1.45
N VAL A 170 -6.17 6.80 1.83
CA VAL A 170 -6.35 7.97 2.70
C VAL A 170 -7.09 7.51 3.95
N ILE A 171 -6.61 7.92 5.11
CA ILE A 171 -7.20 7.56 6.41
C ILE A 171 -7.97 8.77 6.95
N ASP A 172 -9.27 8.59 7.13
CA ASP A 172 -10.15 9.58 7.75
C ASP A 172 -9.85 9.64 9.25
N GLU A 173 -9.30 10.76 9.72
CA GLU A 173 -8.87 10.94 11.11
C GLU A 173 -10.04 10.92 12.09
N GLU A 174 -11.18 11.47 11.70
CA GLU A 174 -12.36 11.54 12.56
C GLU A 174 -12.97 10.15 12.82
N LYS A 175 -12.90 9.26 11.82
CA LYS A 175 -13.36 7.87 11.94
C LYS A 175 -12.32 6.94 12.52
N CYS A 176 -11.04 7.25 12.37
CA CYS A 176 -9.94 6.35 12.72
C CYS A 176 -9.81 6.16 14.24
N ILE A 177 -10.07 4.95 14.73
CA ILE A 177 -9.91 4.59 16.14
C ILE A 177 -8.46 4.20 16.51
N ARG A 178 -7.51 4.36 15.61
CA ARG A 178 -6.06 4.14 15.82
C ARG A 178 -5.70 2.71 16.26
N CYS A 179 -6.50 1.71 15.87
CA CYS A 179 -6.30 0.31 16.29
C CYS A 179 -5.09 -0.39 15.64
N GLY A 180 -4.51 0.17 14.57
CA GLY A 180 -3.31 -0.35 13.89
C GLY A 180 -3.53 -1.59 12.99
N GLN A 181 -4.75 -2.12 12.86
CA GLN A 181 -5.01 -3.33 12.07
C GLN A 181 -4.62 -3.17 10.60
N CYS A 182 -4.89 -2.00 10.00
CA CYS A 182 -4.51 -1.68 8.64
C CYS A 182 -2.98 -1.73 8.44
N ALA A 183 -2.20 -1.27 9.42
CA ALA A 183 -0.74 -1.33 9.39
C ALA A 183 -0.21 -2.75 9.51
N ALA A 184 -0.89 -3.62 10.30
CA ALA A 184 -0.53 -5.02 10.47
C ALA A 184 -0.87 -5.86 9.22
N LYS A 185 -1.95 -5.52 8.53
CA LYS A 185 -2.44 -6.27 7.36
C LYS A 185 -1.87 -5.80 6.02
N CYS A 186 -1.23 -4.64 5.96
CA CYS A 186 -0.68 -4.10 4.72
C CYS A 186 0.53 -4.92 4.24
N PRO A 187 0.44 -5.65 3.11
CA PRO A 187 1.55 -6.48 2.63
C PRO A 187 2.72 -5.66 2.07
N PHE A 188 2.48 -4.39 1.79
CA PHE A 188 3.51 -3.47 1.32
C PHE A 188 4.15 -2.67 2.46
N GLY A 189 3.65 -2.82 3.69
CA GLY A 189 4.08 -2.01 4.81
C GLY A 189 3.86 -0.51 4.58
N ALA A 190 2.94 -0.14 3.71
CA ALA A 190 2.68 1.26 3.37
C ALA A 190 2.03 2.06 4.50
N ILE A 191 1.43 1.39 5.48
CA ILE A 191 0.82 2.06 6.63
C ILE A 191 1.75 1.90 7.82
N GLY A 192 2.06 3.02 8.46
CA GLY A 192 2.90 3.10 9.64
C GLY A 192 2.31 4.02 10.69
N THR A 193 2.92 4.02 11.87
CA THR A 193 2.55 4.90 12.99
C THR A 193 3.71 5.82 13.32
N LYS A 194 3.40 7.04 13.71
CA LYS A 194 4.39 7.94 14.33
C LYS A 194 4.83 7.34 15.66
N THR A 195 6.10 7.31 15.96
CA THR A 195 6.64 6.66 17.16
C THR A 195 7.39 7.61 18.09
N TRP A 196 7.77 8.80 17.62
CA TRP A 196 8.52 9.80 18.43
C TRP A 196 9.71 9.21 19.21
N ILE A 197 10.41 8.23 18.62
CA ILE A 197 11.51 7.55 19.33
C ILE A 197 12.62 8.52 19.72
N THR A 198 12.79 9.59 18.96
CA THR A 198 13.77 10.65 19.24
C THR A 198 13.47 11.49 20.47
N ASN A 199 12.23 11.47 20.97
CA ASN A 199 11.82 12.23 22.16
C ASN A 199 11.99 11.41 23.45
N VAL A 200 12.30 10.12 23.33
CA VAL A 200 12.47 9.21 24.48
C VAL A 200 13.95 9.07 24.86
N ILE A 201 14.83 9.47 23.95
CA ILE A 201 16.28 9.44 24.08
C ILE A 201 16.77 10.84 24.45
#